data_3603948581faa0e9c4ac3b361d09e4d7
#
_entry.id   3603948581faa0e9c4ac3b361d09e4d7
#
_cell.length_a   1.000
_cell.length_b   1.000
_cell.length_c   1.000
_cell.angle_alpha   90.00
_cell.angle_beta   90.00
_cell.angle_gamma   90.00
#
_symmetry.space_group_name_H-M   'P 1'
#
loop_
_entity.id
_entity.type
_entity.pdbx_description
1 polymer ?
#
loop_
_entity_poly.entity_id
_entity_poly.type
_entity_poly.pdbx_seq_one_letter_code
_entity_poly.pdbx_strand_id
1 'polypeptide(L)'
;MAGAASRRSTLTLYSLCNCCHCHRVRLVLLEKGLDPEFIWVNPASPPPDLLEASPGGHLPTLVDRDVVLYNDRVIIEYLDERYPHPPMLATDPAGRARQRLALARIEQDLYAQLPRLSRSVREERELAREALRSQLVAGAAVFAARPYFLGTDYSLIDATLAPLLWRLAHYGIELPPEAAPVLEYAARMFARPAFRQSLSAVEQEMRDDGPAARPPSSETVR
;
A
#
# COMPACT_ATOMS: atom_id res chain seq x y z
N MET A 1 -38.83 -23.64 4.76
CA MET A 1 -38.53 -22.55 3.83
C MET A 1 -37.67 -21.53 4.57
N ALA A 2 -36.36 -21.68 4.48
CA ALA A 2 -35.41 -20.77 5.09
C ALA A 2 -35.19 -19.63 4.10
N GLY A 3 -35.50 -18.39 4.53
CA GLY A 3 -35.35 -17.19 3.73
C GLY A 3 -33.89 -16.98 3.35
N ALA A 4 -33.63 -16.88 2.06
CA ALA A 4 -32.37 -16.41 1.53
C ALA A 4 -32.20 -14.95 2.00
N ALA A 5 -31.36 -14.74 3.03
CA ALA A 5 -30.92 -13.41 3.37
C ALA A 5 -30.22 -12.84 2.14
N SER A 6 -30.80 -11.78 1.57
CA SER A 6 -30.18 -10.98 0.52
C SER A 6 -28.78 -10.60 0.98
N ARG A 7 -27.76 -11.28 0.47
CA ARG A 7 -26.37 -10.82 0.61
C ARG A 7 -26.30 -9.45 -0.08
N ARG A 8 -26.28 -8.39 0.72
CA ARG A 8 -25.81 -7.09 0.21
C ARG A 8 -24.47 -7.39 -0.43
N SER A 9 -24.28 -6.99 -1.67
CA SER A 9 -23.00 -7.16 -2.36
C SER A 9 -22.00 -6.24 -1.69
N THR A 10 -21.38 -6.72 -0.63
CA THR A 10 -20.33 -6.01 0.10
C THR A 10 -19.04 -6.22 -0.65
N LEU A 11 -18.41 -5.11 -1.00
CA LEU A 11 -17.04 -5.10 -1.45
C LEU A 11 -16.16 -5.50 -0.25
N THR A 12 -15.44 -6.61 -0.33
CA THR A 12 -14.67 -7.16 0.79
C THR A 12 -13.19 -7.17 0.45
N LEU A 13 -12.36 -6.69 1.35
CA LEU A 13 -10.90 -6.75 1.24
C LEU A 13 -10.31 -7.57 2.39
N TYR A 14 -9.69 -8.70 2.06
CA TYR A 14 -8.81 -9.44 2.97
C TYR A 14 -7.43 -8.78 2.99
N SER A 15 -6.99 -8.38 4.17
CA SER A 15 -5.84 -7.49 4.34
C SER A 15 -4.98 -7.86 5.54
N LEU A 16 -3.67 -7.72 5.41
CA LEU A 16 -2.76 -7.69 6.56
C LEU A 16 -2.74 -6.28 7.19
N CYS A 17 -2.55 -6.22 8.50
CA CYS A 17 -2.53 -4.97 9.25
C CYS A 17 -1.24 -4.15 9.07
N ASN A 18 -0.13 -4.75 8.60
CA ASN A 18 1.18 -4.08 8.48
C ASN A 18 1.81 -4.18 7.09
N CYS A 19 1.04 -4.61 6.08
CA CYS A 19 1.54 -4.85 4.73
C CYS A 19 1.41 -3.61 3.85
N CYS A 20 2.49 -3.17 3.22
CA CYS A 20 2.53 -2.03 2.30
C CYS A 20 1.61 -2.24 1.08
N HIS A 21 1.59 -3.45 0.51
CA HIS A 21 0.72 -3.84 -0.60
C HIS A 21 -0.77 -3.78 -0.21
N CYS A 22 -1.10 -4.30 0.98
CA CYS A 22 -2.46 -4.23 1.51
C CYS A 22 -2.90 -2.79 1.79
N HIS A 23 -2.02 -1.97 2.37
CA HIS A 23 -2.30 -0.57 2.66
C HIS A 23 -2.60 0.22 1.38
N ARG A 24 -1.86 0.00 0.30
CA ARG A 24 -2.10 0.62 -1.00
C ARG A 24 -3.53 0.37 -1.50
N VAL A 25 -4.03 -0.84 -1.39
CA VAL A 25 -5.40 -1.19 -1.79
C VAL A 25 -6.44 -0.52 -0.90
N ARG A 26 -6.26 -0.55 0.43
CA ARG A 26 -7.15 0.15 1.36
C ARG A 26 -7.22 1.65 1.05
N LEU A 27 -6.07 2.26 0.76
CA LEU A 27 -5.99 3.68 0.42
C LEU A 27 -6.77 4.00 -0.87
N VAL A 28 -6.62 3.19 -1.92
CA VAL A 28 -7.35 3.39 -3.18
C VAL A 28 -8.86 3.24 -2.98
N LEU A 29 -9.31 2.25 -2.21
CA LEU A 29 -10.72 2.07 -1.88
C LEU A 29 -11.32 3.33 -1.24
N LEU A 30 -10.60 3.90 -0.25
CA LEU A 30 -11.06 5.08 0.48
C LEU A 30 -10.94 6.37 -0.35
N GLU A 31 -9.92 6.52 -1.19
CA GLU A 31 -9.82 7.65 -2.14
C GLU A 31 -10.94 7.63 -3.20
N LYS A 32 -11.45 6.45 -3.52
CA LYS A 32 -12.64 6.27 -4.37
C LYS A 32 -13.96 6.51 -3.61
N GLY A 33 -13.92 6.81 -2.32
CA GLY A 33 -15.11 7.00 -1.48
C GLY A 33 -15.94 5.73 -1.29
N LEU A 34 -15.30 4.57 -1.41
CA LEU A 34 -15.95 3.28 -1.21
C LEU A 34 -15.93 2.90 0.28
N ASP A 35 -16.93 2.13 0.69
CA ASP A 35 -17.08 1.62 2.06
C ASP A 35 -16.97 0.08 2.03
N PRO A 36 -15.74 -0.47 1.93
CA PRO A 36 -15.50 -1.91 1.90
C PRO A 36 -15.55 -2.51 3.31
N GLU A 37 -15.90 -3.78 3.38
CA GLU A 37 -15.61 -4.59 4.56
C GLU A 37 -14.12 -4.98 4.59
N PHE A 38 -13.38 -4.55 5.62
CA PHE A 38 -11.99 -4.96 5.84
C PHE A 38 -11.94 -6.19 6.75
N ILE A 39 -11.45 -7.31 6.22
CA ILE A 39 -11.18 -8.52 7.00
C ILE A 39 -9.68 -8.60 7.26
N TRP A 40 -9.31 -8.41 8.54
CA TRP A 40 -7.92 -8.51 8.98
C TRP A 40 -7.52 -9.98 9.11
N VAL A 41 -6.52 -10.37 8.34
CA VAL A 41 -6.09 -11.76 8.24
C VAL A 41 -4.85 -12.00 9.12
N ASN A 42 -4.92 -13.06 9.93
CA ASN A 42 -3.74 -13.65 10.54
C ASN A 42 -3.16 -14.71 9.56
N PRO A 43 -1.94 -14.53 9.03
CA PRO A 43 -1.36 -15.49 8.07
C PRO A 43 -1.19 -16.91 8.63
N ALA A 44 -1.04 -17.05 9.95
CA ALA A 44 -0.92 -18.34 10.59
C ALA A 44 -2.25 -19.10 10.71
N SER A 45 -3.38 -18.38 10.53
CA SER A 45 -4.73 -18.97 10.60
C SER A 45 -5.66 -18.19 9.66
N PRO A 46 -5.51 -18.34 8.34
CA PRO A 46 -6.34 -17.64 7.37
C PRO A 46 -7.79 -18.12 7.47
N PRO A 47 -8.78 -17.22 7.30
CA PRO A 47 -10.18 -17.60 7.35
C PRO A 47 -10.55 -18.52 6.18
N PRO A 48 -11.47 -19.49 6.36
CA PRO A 48 -11.89 -20.42 5.32
C PRO A 48 -12.39 -19.72 4.06
N ASP A 49 -13.16 -18.64 4.18
CA ASP A 49 -13.71 -17.90 3.06
C ASP A 49 -12.60 -17.27 2.18
N LEU A 50 -11.47 -16.88 2.78
CA LEU A 50 -10.31 -16.44 2.00
C LEU A 50 -9.70 -17.59 1.21
N LEU A 51 -9.57 -18.77 1.81
CA LEU A 51 -8.99 -19.94 1.14
C LEU A 51 -9.90 -20.48 0.03
N GLU A 52 -11.23 -20.33 0.17
CA GLU A 52 -12.19 -20.62 -0.89
C GLU A 52 -12.05 -19.64 -2.05
N ALA A 53 -11.95 -18.32 -1.76
CA ALA A 53 -11.79 -17.26 -2.75
C ALA A 53 -10.41 -17.27 -3.41
N SER A 54 -9.36 -17.49 -2.64
CA SER A 54 -7.95 -17.50 -3.07
C SER A 54 -7.24 -18.71 -2.44
N PRO A 55 -7.20 -19.87 -3.12
CA PRO A 55 -6.64 -21.10 -2.56
C PRO A 55 -5.19 -21.00 -2.10
N GLY A 56 -4.41 -20.06 -2.68
CA GLY A 56 -3.06 -19.73 -2.23
C GLY A 56 -2.99 -18.82 -1.00
N GLY A 57 -4.12 -18.34 -0.47
CA GLY A 57 -4.17 -17.42 0.66
C GLY A 57 -3.47 -16.07 0.39
N HIS A 58 -3.43 -15.63 -0.86
CA HIS A 58 -2.72 -14.39 -1.26
C HIS A 58 -3.37 -13.17 -0.62
N LEU A 59 -2.54 -12.22 -0.22
CA LEU A 59 -2.99 -10.95 0.35
C LEU A 59 -2.25 -9.77 -0.31
N PRO A 60 -2.96 -8.68 -0.61
CA PRO A 60 -4.40 -8.48 -0.44
C PRO A 60 -5.23 -9.33 -1.41
N THR A 61 -6.44 -9.74 -1.00
CA THR A 61 -7.48 -10.32 -1.87
C THR A 61 -8.74 -9.47 -1.78
N LEU A 62 -9.21 -9.02 -2.94
CA LEU A 62 -10.46 -8.28 -3.10
C LEU A 62 -11.55 -9.21 -3.63
N VAL A 63 -12.73 -9.13 -3.03
CA VAL A 63 -13.95 -9.77 -3.52
C VAL A 63 -14.98 -8.68 -3.83
N ASP A 64 -15.37 -8.58 -5.10
CA ASP A 64 -16.44 -7.70 -5.57
C ASP A 64 -17.47 -8.56 -6.31
N ARG A 65 -18.53 -8.96 -5.61
CA ARG A 65 -19.56 -9.88 -6.12
C ARG A 65 -18.96 -11.24 -6.51
N ASP A 66 -18.94 -11.54 -7.81
CA ASP A 66 -18.38 -12.74 -8.45
C ASP A 66 -16.90 -12.58 -8.87
N VAL A 67 -16.36 -11.37 -8.75
CA VAL A 67 -14.97 -11.06 -9.09
C VAL A 67 -14.09 -11.25 -7.86
N VAL A 68 -13.09 -12.12 -7.96
CA VAL A 68 -12.04 -12.30 -6.96
C VAL A 68 -10.70 -11.94 -7.57
N LEU A 69 -10.01 -10.99 -6.94
CA LEU A 69 -8.71 -10.51 -7.40
C LEU A 69 -7.67 -10.59 -6.28
N TYR A 70 -6.51 -11.07 -6.60
CA TYR A 70 -5.31 -10.99 -5.80
C TYR A 70 -4.18 -10.39 -6.64
N ASN A 71 -3.17 -9.80 -6.06
CA ASN A 71 -2.19 -8.87 -6.60
C ASN A 71 -2.70 -7.43 -6.53
N ASP A 72 -2.13 -6.70 -5.62
CA ASP A 72 -2.50 -5.33 -5.27
C ASP A 72 -2.48 -4.36 -6.46
N ARG A 73 -1.55 -4.55 -7.41
CA ARG A 73 -1.49 -3.72 -8.61
C ARG A 73 -2.69 -3.96 -9.53
N VAL A 74 -3.07 -5.21 -9.74
CA VAL A 74 -4.27 -5.55 -10.52
C VAL A 74 -5.51 -5.00 -9.83
N ILE A 75 -5.58 -5.14 -8.52
CA ILE A 75 -6.72 -4.67 -7.72
C ILE A 75 -6.90 -3.15 -7.86
N ILE A 76 -5.84 -2.35 -7.71
CA ILE A 76 -5.97 -0.89 -7.79
C ILE A 76 -6.34 -0.40 -9.20
N GLU A 77 -5.86 -1.05 -10.25
CA GLU A 77 -6.26 -0.72 -11.62
C GLU A 77 -7.72 -1.13 -11.87
N TYR A 78 -8.16 -2.31 -11.41
CA TYR A 78 -9.55 -2.73 -11.45
C TYR A 78 -10.47 -1.73 -10.74
N LEU A 79 -10.09 -1.28 -9.55
CA LEU A 79 -10.88 -0.31 -8.78
C LEU A 79 -11.00 1.03 -9.52
N ASP A 80 -9.96 1.48 -10.20
CA ASP A 80 -10.01 2.71 -10.98
C ASP A 80 -10.92 2.58 -12.22
N GLU A 81 -10.90 1.45 -12.90
CA GLU A 81 -11.75 1.16 -14.05
C GLU A 81 -13.20 0.89 -13.65
N ARG A 82 -13.43 0.20 -12.54
CA ARG A 82 -14.76 -0.17 -12.03
C ARG A 82 -15.51 1.02 -11.43
N TYR A 83 -14.75 1.91 -10.78
CA TYR A 83 -15.25 3.13 -10.14
C TYR A 83 -14.49 4.34 -10.71
N PRO A 84 -14.90 4.85 -11.89
CA PRO A 84 -14.09 5.79 -12.65
C PRO A 84 -13.98 7.19 -12.04
N HIS A 85 -14.71 7.47 -10.95
CA HIS A 85 -14.70 8.78 -10.29
C HIS A 85 -14.35 8.67 -8.80
N PRO A 86 -13.41 9.52 -8.31
CA PRO A 86 -12.49 10.35 -9.09
C PRO A 86 -11.51 9.48 -9.90
N PRO A 87 -11.09 9.90 -11.12
CA PRO A 87 -10.10 9.14 -11.88
C PRO A 87 -8.73 9.20 -11.20
N MET A 88 -8.07 8.06 -11.10
CA MET A 88 -6.72 7.94 -10.52
C MET A 88 -5.67 7.51 -11.55
N LEU A 89 -6.09 7.20 -12.78
CA LEU A 89 -5.24 7.10 -13.96
C LEU A 89 -5.71 8.12 -15.01
N ALA A 90 -4.77 8.55 -15.84
CA ALA A 90 -5.07 9.44 -16.96
C ALA A 90 -6.13 8.84 -17.89
N THR A 91 -6.98 9.68 -18.45
CA THR A 91 -8.05 9.24 -19.35
C THR A 91 -7.54 8.93 -20.76
N ASP A 92 -6.47 9.62 -21.19
CA ASP A 92 -5.85 9.39 -22.49
C ASP A 92 -4.86 8.20 -22.46
N PRO A 93 -4.77 7.46 -23.58
CA PRO A 93 -3.91 6.26 -23.63
C PRO A 93 -2.42 6.54 -23.37
N ALA A 94 -1.89 7.67 -23.83
CA ALA A 94 -0.46 7.98 -23.67
C ALA A 94 -0.15 8.35 -22.21
N GLY A 95 -1.00 9.15 -21.55
CA GLY A 95 -0.89 9.46 -20.13
C GLY A 95 -1.00 8.19 -19.28
N ARG A 96 -1.98 7.34 -19.56
CA ARG A 96 -2.17 6.05 -18.89
C ARG A 96 -0.93 5.15 -19.03
N ALA A 97 -0.36 5.06 -20.22
CA ALA A 97 0.86 4.28 -20.45
C ALA A 97 2.06 4.81 -19.65
N ARG A 98 2.24 6.14 -19.58
CA ARG A 98 3.29 6.77 -18.77
C ARG A 98 3.12 6.49 -17.29
N GLN A 99 1.90 6.57 -16.77
CA GLN A 99 1.61 6.28 -15.37
C GLN A 99 1.84 4.80 -15.03
N ARG A 100 1.44 3.87 -15.92
CA ARG A 100 1.74 2.43 -15.75
C ARG A 100 3.24 2.15 -15.79
N LEU A 101 4.00 2.87 -16.63
CA LEU A 101 5.46 2.77 -16.64
C LEU A 101 6.08 3.26 -15.32
N ALA A 102 5.60 4.38 -14.79
CA ALA A 102 6.03 4.89 -13.49
C ALA A 102 5.72 3.91 -12.36
N LEU A 103 4.50 3.35 -12.33
CA LEU A 103 4.12 2.29 -11.37
C LEU A 103 5.04 1.09 -11.47
N ALA A 104 5.35 0.62 -12.69
CA ALA A 104 6.25 -0.51 -12.90
C ALA A 104 7.65 -0.23 -12.35
N ARG A 105 8.18 0.98 -12.52
CA ARG A 105 9.48 1.39 -11.97
C ARG A 105 9.46 1.46 -10.45
N ILE A 106 8.42 2.02 -9.84
CA ILE A 106 8.27 2.04 -8.38
C ILE A 106 8.26 0.61 -7.81
N GLU A 107 7.58 -0.32 -8.48
CA GLU A 107 7.59 -1.75 -8.10
C GLU A 107 9.01 -2.33 -8.15
N GLN A 108 9.71 -2.12 -9.26
CA GLN A 108 11.04 -2.68 -9.47
C GLN A 108 12.12 -2.05 -8.58
N ASP A 109 12.05 -0.73 -8.38
CA ASP A 109 13.11 0.01 -7.70
C ASP A 109 12.88 0.09 -6.17
N LEU A 110 11.62 0.28 -5.74
CA LEU A 110 11.29 0.50 -4.33
C LEU A 110 10.62 -0.71 -3.67
N TYR A 111 9.52 -1.21 -4.22
CA TYR A 111 8.77 -2.31 -3.61
C TYR A 111 9.54 -3.63 -3.59
N ALA A 112 10.41 -3.88 -4.56
CA ALA A 112 11.28 -5.06 -4.59
C ALA A 112 12.24 -5.13 -3.39
N GLN A 113 12.47 -4.03 -2.66
CA GLN A 113 13.29 -4.02 -1.45
C GLN A 113 12.51 -4.48 -0.19
N LEU A 114 11.17 -4.39 -0.19
CA LEU A 114 10.34 -4.67 0.99
C LEU A 114 10.54 -6.08 1.57
N PRO A 115 10.60 -7.17 0.78
CA PRO A 115 10.86 -8.50 1.32
C PRO A 115 12.22 -8.61 2.02
N ARG A 116 13.22 -7.86 1.56
CA ARG A 116 14.58 -7.88 2.13
C ARG A 116 14.65 -7.15 3.47
N LEU A 117 13.84 -6.10 3.65
CA LEU A 117 13.74 -5.37 4.92
C LEU A 117 13.18 -6.23 6.07
N SER A 118 12.38 -7.26 5.75
CA SER A 118 11.79 -8.18 6.72
C SER A 118 12.65 -9.41 7.01
N ARG A 119 13.83 -9.55 6.36
CA ARG A 119 14.70 -10.71 6.56
C ARG A 119 15.47 -10.61 7.87
N SER A 120 15.85 -11.78 8.43
CA SER A 120 16.66 -11.87 9.65
C SER A 120 18.12 -11.44 9.44
N VAL A 121 18.66 -11.58 8.23
CA VAL A 121 20.05 -11.25 7.90
C VAL A 121 20.25 -9.73 7.89
N ARG A 122 21.10 -9.25 8.78
CA ARG A 122 21.34 -7.80 8.97
C ARG A 122 21.89 -7.13 7.72
N GLU A 123 22.84 -7.75 7.06
CA GLU A 123 23.48 -7.21 5.85
C GLU A 123 22.47 -7.00 4.71
N GLU A 124 21.54 -7.95 4.51
CA GLU A 124 20.50 -7.81 3.50
C GLU A 124 19.56 -6.64 3.81
N ARG A 125 19.23 -6.43 5.09
CA ARG A 125 18.41 -5.28 5.51
C ARG A 125 19.12 -3.96 5.27
N GLU A 126 20.40 -3.86 5.62
CA GLU A 126 21.18 -2.62 5.39
C GLU A 126 21.31 -2.30 3.91
N LEU A 127 21.57 -3.29 3.06
CA LEU A 127 21.59 -3.10 1.61
C LEU A 127 20.25 -2.62 1.06
N ALA A 128 19.14 -3.17 1.56
CA ALA A 128 17.81 -2.75 1.14
C ALA A 128 17.48 -1.32 1.62
N ARG A 129 17.87 -0.94 2.85
CA ARG A 129 17.73 0.42 3.37
C ARG A 129 18.50 1.43 2.53
N GLU A 130 19.76 1.12 2.23
CA GLU A 130 20.60 2.00 1.42
C GLU A 130 20.07 2.11 -0.02
N ALA A 131 19.59 1.02 -0.62
CA ALA A 131 18.97 1.04 -1.93
C ALA A 131 17.75 1.96 -1.96
N LEU A 132 16.83 1.85 -0.98
CA LEU A 132 15.67 2.73 -0.87
C LEU A 132 16.06 4.18 -0.63
N ARG A 133 17.00 4.44 0.29
CA ARG A 133 17.51 5.78 0.55
C ARG A 133 18.06 6.41 -0.72
N SER A 134 18.97 5.73 -1.40
CA SER A 134 19.63 6.22 -2.63
C SER A 134 18.61 6.53 -3.73
N GLN A 135 17.60 5.66 -3.94
CA GLN A 135 16.55 5.87 -4.94
C GLN A 135 15.69 7.10 -4.61
N LEU A 136 15.31 7.27 -3.34
CA LEU A 136 14.49 8.41 -2.91
C LEU A 136 15.28 9.73 -3.01
N VAL A 137 16.54 9.74 -2.64
CA VAL A 137 17.44 10.90 -2.79
C VAL A 137 17.60 11.25 -4.27
N ALA A 138 17.90 10.29 -5.12
CA ALA A 138 18.06 10.50 -6.56
C ALA A 138 16.76 11.03 -7.21
N GLY A 139 15.60 10.60 -6.69
CA GLY A 139 14.28 11.03 -7.14
C GLY A 139 13.79 12.36 -6.56
N ALA A 140 14.48 12.99 -5.62
CA ALA A 140 13.99 14.14 -4.85
C ALA A 140 13.45 15.29 -5.72
N ALA A 141 14.11 15.60 -6.83
CA ALA A 141 13.67 16.64 -7.77
C ALA A 141 12.31 16.33 -8.41
N VAL A 142 11.97 15.07 -8.62
CA VAL A 142 10.67 14.65 -9.17
C VAL A 142 9.55 14.93 -8.17
N PHE A 143 9.80 14.70 -6.87
CA PHE A 143 8.84 14.99 -5.80
C PHE A 143 8.60 16.48 -5.60
N ALA A 144 9.59 17.32 -5.93
CA ALA A 144 9.48 18.79 -5.86
C ALA A 144 8.71 19.38 -7.05
N ALA A 145 8.72 18.71 -8.20
CA ALA A 145 8.31 19.30 -9.47
C ALA A 145 6.82 19.64 -9.55
N ARG A 146 5.96 18.89 -8.82
CA ARG A 146 4.50 19.04 -8.87
C ARG A 146 3.85 18.68 -7.52
N PRO A 147 2.57 19.09 -7.30
CA PRO A 147 1.87 18.78 -6.06
C PRO A 147 1.72 17.27 -5.79
N TYR A 148 1.51 16.48 -6.85
CA TYR A 148 1.47 15.02 -6.84
C TYR A 148 2.57 14.45 -7.72
N PHE A 149 2.88 13.18 -7.57
CA PHE A 149 3.97 12.56 -8.30
C PHE A 149 3.66 12.51 -9.81
N LEU A 150 4.46 13.21 -10.60
CA LEU A 150 4.31 13.39 -12.06
C LEU A 150 3.02 14.12 -12.51
N GLY A 151 2.22 14.70 -11.61
CA GLY A 151 0.94 15.30 -11.98
C GLY A 151 0.47 16.43 -11.08
N THR A 152 -0.64 17.05 -11.50
CA THR A 152 -1.39 18.05 -10.72
C THR A 152 -2.50 17.43 -9.89
N ASP A 153 -2.88 16.20 -10.20
CA ASP A 153 -3.97 15.47 -9.58
C ASP A 153 -3.46 14.20 -8.91
N TYR A 154 -4.12 13.81 -7.81
CA TYR A 154 -3.81 12.59 -7.08
C TYR A 154 -4.06 11.36 -7.97
N SER A 155 -3.15 10.40 -7.93
CA SER A 155 -3.15 9.25 -8.83
C SER A 155 -2.85 7.92 -8.12
N LEU A 156 -2.95 6.80 -8.84
CA LEU A 156 -2.49 5.49 -8.36
C LEU A 156 -1.00 5.47 -8.00
N ILE A 157 -0.21 6.39 -8.59
CA ILE A 157 1.22 6.52 -8.26
C ILE A 157 1.36 7.03 -6.84
N ASP A 158 0.60 8.06 -6.46
CA ASP A 158 0.62 8.62 -5.12
C ASP A 158 0.12 7.61 -4.09
N ALA A 159 -0.96 6.90 -4.41
CA ALA A 159 -1.49 5.81 -3.59
C ALA A 159 -0.48 4.65 -3.41
N THR A 160 0.43 4.47 -4.35
CA THR A 160 1.50 3.48 -4.27
C THR A 160 2.68 3.99 -3.43
N LEU A 161 3.08 5.25 -3.59
CA LEU A 161 4.22 5.81 -2.86
C LEU A 161 3.92 6.05 -1.38
N ALA A 162 2.74 6.56 -1.04
CA ALA A 162 2.41 6.98 0.31
C ALA A 162 2.56 5.87 1.38
N PRO A 163 2.08 4.62 1.18
CA PRO A 163 2.28 3.52 2.13
C PRO A 163 3.74 3.17 2.40
N LEU A 164 4.60 3.27 1.39
CA LEU A 164 6.03 3.01 1.53
C LEU A 164 6.70 4.15 2.30
N LEU A 165 6.41 5.40 1.94
CA LEU A 165 6.97 6.57 2.62
C LEU A 165 6.54 6.66 4.09
N TRP A 166 5.34 6.19 4.43
CA TRP A 166 4.87 6.09 5.81
C TRP A 166 5.76 5.20 6.67
N ARG A 167 6.31 4.14 6.07
CA ARG A 167 7.09 3.12 6.77
C ARG A 167 8.59 3.37 6.83
N LEU A 168 9.11 4.48 6.27
CA LEU A 168 10.55 4.73 6.25
C LEU A 168 11.16 4.72 7.65
N ALA A 169 10.54 5.43 8.61
CA ALA A 169 11.01 5.44 10.00
C ALA A 169 10.98 4.05 10.64
N HIS A 170 9.91 3.29 10.43
CA HIS A 170 9.77 1.91 10.91
C HIS A 170 10.86 0.98 10.35
N TYR A 171 11.27 1.21 9.10
CA TYR A 171 12.40 0.48 8.51
C TYR A 171 13.78 1.02 8.94
N GLY A 172 13.84 2.07 9.74
CA GLY A 172 15.08 2.73 10.13
C GLY A 172 15.76 3.46 8.98
N ILE A 173 14.98 4.01 8.05
CA ILE A 173 15.48 4.79 6.91
C ILE A 173 15.26 6.27 7.21
N GLU A 174 16.36 6.97 7.44
CA GLU A 174 16.39 8.43 7.57
C GLU A 174 16.87 9.03 6.25
N LEU A 175 16.13 10.03 5.78
CA LEU A 175 16.47 10.75 4.57
C LEU A 175 17.30 11.99 4.90
N PRO A 176 18.37 12.25 4.12
CA PRO A 176 19.21 13.43 4.33
C PRO A 176 18.50 14.72 3.89
N PRO A 177 19.03 15.91 4.24
CA PRO A 177 18.41 17.20 3.89
C PRO A 177 18.14 17.40 2.40
N GLU A 178 18.96 16.82 1.53
CA GLU A 178 18.79 16.88 0.07
C GLU A 178 17.50 16.22 -0.41
N ALA A 179 16.95 15.31 0.39
CA ALA A 179 15.68 14.64 0.13
C ALA A 179 14.47 15.32 0.84
N ALA A 180 14.62 16.54 1.35
CA ALA A 180 13.53 17.30 1.95
C ALA A 180 12.25 17.32 1.07
N PRO A 181 12.32 17.44 -0.27
CA PRO A 181 11.13 17.39 -1.11
C PRO A 181 10.34 16.09 -1.01
N VAL A 182 11.00 14.95 -0.74
CA VAL A 182 10.32 13.66 -0.51
C VAL A 182 9.50 13.73 0.78
N LEU A 183 10.06 14.30 1.85
CA LEU A 183 9.39 14.44 3.15
C LEU A 183 8.21 15.42 3.09
N GLU A 184 8.36 16.53 2.36
CA GLU A 184 7.29 17.50 2.13
C GLU A 184 6.14 16.87 1.33
N TYR A 185 6.46 16.13 0.27
CA TYR A 185 5.48 15.36 -0.48
C TYR A 185 4.78 14.33 0.42
N ALA A 186 5.54 13.56 1.18
CA ALA A 186 5.00 12.57 2.11
C ALA A 186 4.03 13.20 3.12
N ALA A 187 4.39 14.35 3.70
CA ALA A 187 3.52 15.08 4.63
C ALA A 187 2.18 15.47 3.98
N ARG A 188 2.20 15.92 2.72
CA ARG A 188 0.96 16.21 1.97
C ARG A 188 0.09 14.97 1.77
N MET A 189 0.69 13.83 1.44
CA MET A 189 -0.04 12.57 1.28
C MET A 189 -0.65 12.09 2.60
N PHE A 190 0.09 12.18 3.70
CA PHE A 190 -0.36 11.76 5.02
C PHE A 190 -1.45 12.66 5.62
N ALA A 191 -1.53 13.91 5.17
CA ALA A 191 -2.57 14.85 5.59
C ALA A 191 -3.95 14.51 5.00
N ARG A 192 -4.03 13.69 3.95
CA ARG A 192 -5.29 13.33 3.29
C ARG A 192 -6.19 12.51 4.21
N PRO A 193 -7.50 12.81 4.26
CA PRO A 193 -8.45 12.05 5.09
C PRO A 193 -8.44 10.55 4.78
N ALA A 194 -8.48 10.18 3.49
CA ALA A 194 -8.45 8.79 3.06
C ALA A 194 -7.18 8.04 3.51
N PHE A 195 -6.01 8.72 3.49
CA PHE A 195 -4.77 8.14 3.98
C PHE A 195 -4.88 7.79 5.48
N ARG A 196 -5.35 8.72 6.31
CA ARG A 196 -5.48 8.50 7.76
C ARG A 196 -6.47 7.38 8.07
N GLN A 197 -7.58 7.32 7.34
CA GLN A 197 -8.60 6.27 7.49
C GLN A 197 -8.11 4.90 7.01
N SER A 198 -7.17 4.86 6.07
CA SER A 198 -6.62 3.61 5.53
C SER A 198 -5.63 2.90 6.45
N LEU A 199 -5.13 3.61 7.48
CA LEU A 199 -4.17 3.06 8.44
C LEU A 199 -4.87 2.05 9.38
N SER A 200 -4.25 0.89 9.56
CA SER A 200 -4.56 -0.01 10.66
C SER A 200 -4.04 0.53 11.98
N ALA A 201 -4.49 -0.01 13.12
CA ALA A 201 -3.96 0.34 14.43
C ALA A 201 -2.43 0.17 14.51
N VAL A 202 -1.91 -0.97 14.01
CA VAL A 202 -0.46 -1.25 13.96
C VAL A 202 0.29 -0.22 13.11
N GLU A 203 -0.29 0.21 12.00
CA GLU A 203 0.34 1.21 11.12
C GLU A 203 0.32 2.62 11.71
N GLN A 204 -0.65 2.96 12.54
CA GLN A 204 -0.68 4.22 13.28
C GLN A 204 0.48 4.28 14.28
N GLU A 205 0.72 3.20 15.02
CA GLU A 205 1.81 3.09 16.00
C GLU A 205 3.20 3.19 15.39
N MET A 206 3.38 2.83 14.11
CA MET A 206 4.69 2.88 13.43
C MET A 206 5.39 4.25 13.44
N ARG A 207 4.68 5.35 13.70
CA ARG A 207 5.26 6.70 13.77
C ARG A 207 5.35 7.26 15.18
N ASP A 208 4.58 6.73 16.10
CA ASP A 208 4.63 7.14 17.51
C ASP A 208 5.83 6.49 18.21
N ASP A 209 6.23 5.29 17.78
CA ASP A 209 7.46 4.65 18.19
C ASP A 209 8.63 5.19 17.33
N GLY A 210 9.38 6.16 17.87
CA GLY A 210 10.66 6.59 17.29
C GLY A 210 11.62 5.38 17.05
N PRO A 211 12.85 5.56 16.51
CA PRO A 211 13.67 4.50 15.91
C PRO A 211 14.12 3.42 16.89
N ALA A 212 13.25 2.55 17.35
CA ALA A 212 13.54 1.29 18.03
C ALA A 212 12.29 0.52 18.51
N ALA A 213 11.36 0.17 17.66
CA ALA A 213 10.44 -0.93 17.99
C ALA A 213 11.02 -2.22 17.41
N ARG A 214 11.58 -3.04 18.30
CA ARG A 214 12.03 -4.41 18.07
C ARG A 214 10.86 -5.24 17.51
N PRO A 215 11.11 -6.13 16.52
CA PRO A 215 10.05 -7.05 16.10
C PRO A 215 9.61 -7.89 17.32
N PRO A 216 8.30 -8.20 17.46
CA PRO A 216 7.83 -9.02 18.55
C PRO A 216 8.56 -10.36 18.49
N SER A 217 9.32 -10.65 19.54
CA SER A 217 9.89 -11.96 19.81
C SER A 217 8.76 -12.97 19.84
N SER A 218 8.88 -14.04 19.07
CA SER A 218 8.04 -15.23 19.14
C SER A 218 8.12 -15.80 20.56
N GLU A 219 7.29 -15.33 21.48
CA GLU A 219 7.07 -16.01 22.73
C GLU A 219 6.11 -17.16 22.50
N THR A 220 6.70 -18.32 22.60
CA THR A 220 6.10 -19.64 22.75
C THR A 220 5.01 -19.60 23.83
N VAL A 221 3.77 -19.73 23.43
CA VAL A 221 2.70 -20.12 24.36
C VAL A 221 2.81 -21.63 24.56
N ARG A 222 3.10 -22.00 25.79
CA ARG A 222 3.03 -23.39 26.27
C ARG A 222 1.59 -23.87 26.38
#